data_e3b7f2d6c45303f81ebf49108d03a9f9
#
_entry.id   e3b7f2d6c45303f81ebf49108d03a9f9
#
_cell.length_a   1.000
_cell.length_b   1.000
_cell.length_c   1.000
_cell.angle_alpha   90.00
_cell.angle_beta   90.00
_cell.angle_gamma   90.00
#
_symmetry.space_group_name_H-M   'P 1'
#
loop_
_entity.id
_entity.type
_entity.pdbx_description
1 polymer ?
#
loop_
_entity_poly.entity_id
_entity_poly.type
_entity_poly.pdbx_seq_one_letter_code
_entity_poly.pdbx_strand_id
1 'polypeptide(L)'
;MPQTESLPEDIRLHHAVPILRVNNLATTLDYYTRILGFKIAWEMPWYASVRRGTCSLMFCVQGQGHAGTWIWAPVSDVDALYEEWKASGANILQGPTNFPWESREIQVLDPDNHRLRFAADLKPGEPMGTFID
;
A
#
# COMPACT_ATOMS: atom_id res chain seq x y z
N MET A 1 -6.08 10.09 -32.60
CA MET A 1 -6.21 9.66 -31.80
C MET A 1 -6.52 8.66 -31.43
N PRO A 2 -6.29 8.32 -31.12
CA PRO A 2 -6.54 7.18 -30.84
C PRO A 2 -7.66 6.83 -30.33
N GLN A 3 -8.08 6.26 -30.35
CA GLN A 3 -9.02 5.98 -29.74
C GLN A 3 -9.14 4.85 -29.11
N THR A 4 -9.07 4.33 -28.48
CA THR A 4 -9.22 3.56 -27.44
C THR A 4 -10.47 2.85 -27.43
N GLU A 5 -11.30 3.37 -28.03
CA GLU A 5 -12.60 2.94 -27.97
C GLU A 5 -12.85 1.69 -28.70
N SER A 6 -11.85 1.15 -29.32
CA SER A 6 -12.00 -0.11 -30.03
C SER A 6 -12.01 -1.32 -29.10
N LEU A 7 -11.80 -1.13 -27.78
CA LEU A 7 -11.80 -2.25 -26.86
C LEU A 7 -13.21 -2.77 -26.64
N PRO A 8 -13.41 -4.10 -26.66
CA PRO A 8 -14.71 -4.68 -26.37
C PRO A 8 -15.17 -4.29 -24.97
N GLU A 9 -16.44 -3.97 -24.83
CA GLU A 9 -16.96 -3.54 -23.54
C GLU A 9 -17.09 -4.68 -22.54
N ASP A 10 -17.18 -5.92 -23.01
CA ASP A 10 -17.30 -7.06 -22.13
C ASP A 10 -15.95 -7.60 -21.66
N ILE A 11 -14.85 -7.01 -22.13
CA ILE A 11 -13.51 -7.38 -21.68
C ILE A 11 -12.96 -6.23 -20.87
N ARG A 12 -12.95 -6.39 -19.56
CA ARG A 12 -12.50 -5.35 -18.65
C ARG A 12 -11.47 -5.90 -17.68
N LEU A 13 -10.42 -5.11 -17.48
CA LEU A 13 -9.48 -5.39 -16.42
C LEU A 13 -9.95 -4.66 -15.17
N HIS A 14 -9.83 -5.33 -14.03
CA HIS A 14 -10.18 -4.75 -12.75
C HIS A 14 -8.91 -4.40 -11.99
N HIS A 15 -9.04 -4.18 -10.68
CA HIS A 15 -7.89 -3.78 -9.88
C HIS A 15 -6.82 -4.86 -9.87
N ALA A 16 -5.58 -4.44 -10.01
CA ALA A 16 -4.46 -5.34 -9.79
C ALA A 16 -4.27 -5.51 -8.29
N VAL A 17 -3.84 -6.69 -7.87
CA VAL A 17 -3.56 -6.97 -6.46
C VAL A 17 -2.15 -7.54 -6.37
N PRO A 18 -1.24 -6.86 -5.67
CA PRO A 18 0.11 -7.37 -5.50
C PRO A 18 0.14 -8.59 -4.59
N ILE A 19 1.06 -9.51 -4.88
CA ILE A 19 1.28 -10.70 -4.08
C ILE A 19 2.66 -10.56 -3.42
N LEU A 20 2.66 -10.49 -2.10
CA LEU A 20 3.87 -10.25 -1.34
C LEU A 20 4.33 -11.54 -0.68
N ARG A 21 5.62 -11.86 -0.83
CA ARG A 21 6.20 -13.01 -0.16
C ARG A 21 6.42 -12.68 1.31
N VAL A 22 5.94 -13.54 2.19
CA VAL A 22 6.10 -13.35 3.63
C VAL A 22 6.67 -14.61 4.28
N ASN A 23 7.35 -14.44 5.40
CA ASN A 23 7.95 -15.57 6.12
C ASN A 23 6.96 -16.25 7.05
N ASN A 24 6.11 -15.48 7.72
CA ASN A 24 5.18 -16.01 8.70
C ASN A 24 3.83 -15.31 8.51
N LEU A 25 2.85 -16.06 8.03
CA LEU A 25 1.56 -15.47 7.70
C LEU A 25 0.85 -14.90 8.91
N ALA A 26 0.93 -15.58 10.05
CA ALA A 26 0.27 -15.08 11.26
C ALA A 26 0.85 -13.74 11.71
N THR A 27 2.16 -13.59 11.67
CA THR A 27 2.81 -12.31 12.01
C THR A 27 2.40 -11.22 11.03
N THR A 28 2.36 -11.54 9.74
CA THR A 28 1.96 -10.58 8.71
C THR A 28 0.52 -10.14 8.91
N LEU A 29 -0.38 -11.07 9.11
CA LEU A 29 -1.80 -10.76 9.30
C LEU A 29 -2.03 -9.95 10.57
N ASP A 30 -1.31 -10.26 11.65
CA ASP A 30 -1.41 -9.46 12.86
C ASP A 30 -0.99 -8.01 12.61
N TYR A 31 0.11 -7.81 11.91
CA TYR A 31 0.60 -6.46 11.63
C TYR A 31 -0.40 -5.68 10.77
N TYR A 32 -0.85 -6.28 9.68
CA TYR A 32 -1.74 -5.57 8.78
C TYR A 32 -3.12 -5.32 9.39
N THR A 33 -3.61 -6.21 10.23
CA THR A 33 -4.93 -6.01 10.84
C THR A 33 -4.87 -5.14 12.08
N ARG A 34 -4.02 -5.50 13.04
CA ARG A 34 -3.98 -4.81 14.31
C ARG A 34 -3.27 -3.46 14.24
N ILE A 35 -2.20 -3.38 13.44
CA ILE A 35 -1.40 -2.16 13.36
C ILE A 35 -1.86 -1.27 12.23
N LEU A 36 -2.04 -1.82 11.02
CA LEU A 36 -2.36 -1.02 9.85
C LEU A 36 -3.85 -0.88 9.56
N GLY A 37 -4.71 -1.59 10.29
CA GLY A 37 -6.15 -1.42 10.17
C GLY A 37 -6.81 -2.07 8.98
N PHE A 38 -6.14 -3.02 8.33
CA PHE A 38 -6.72 -3.79 7.25
C PHE A 38 -7.63 -4.88 7.83
N LYS A 39 -8.48 -5.44 6.99
CA LYS A 39 -9.32 -6.58 7.35
C LYS A 39 -8.96 -7.76 6.48
N ILE A 40 -9.03 -8.96 7.06
CA ILE A 40 -8.79 -10.19 6.30
C ILE A 40 -9.97 -10.40 5.37
N ALA A 41 -9.69 -10.48 4.07
CA ALA A 41 -10.69 -10.77 3.07
C ALA A 41 -10.93 -12.27 2.93
N TRP A 42 -9.84 -13.04 2.90
CA TRP A 42 -9.87 -14.50 2.95
C TRP A 42 -8.52 -15.01 3.45
N GLU A 43 -8.52 -16.23 3.96
CA GLU A 43 -7.34 -16.79 4.57
C GLU A 43 -7.28 -18.30 4.35
N MET A 44 -6.12 -18.77 3.93
CA MET A 44 -5.75 -20.20 3.92
C MET A 44 -4.46 -20.33 4.73
N PRO A 45 -4.04 -21.54 5.09
CA PRO A 45 -2.87 -21.68 5.96
C PRO A 45 -1.57 -21.05 5.46
N TRP A 46 -1.44 -20.90 4.13
CA TRP A 46 -0.20 -20.38 3.52
C TRP A 46 -0.45 -19.23 2.56
N TYR A 47 -1.66 -18.71 2.50
CA TYR A 47 -2.03 -17.68 1.55
C TYR A 47 -3.20 -16.89 2.11
N ALA A 48 -3.16 -15.57 1.99
CA ALA A 48 -4.24 -14.74 2.54
C ALA A 48 -4.35 -13.44 1.78
N SER A 49 -5.48 -12.78 1.92
CA SER A 49 -5.69 -11.45 1.39
C SER A 49 -6.25 -10.54 2.46
N VAL A 50 -5.78 -9.31 2.47
CA VAL A 50 -6.30 -8.26 3.35
C VAL A 50 -6.77 -7.09 2.50
N ARG A 51 -7.66 -6.29 3.07
CA ARG A 51 -8.20 -5.13 2.38
C ARG A 51 -8.50 -4.00 3.37
N ARG A 52 -8.23 -2.79 2.94
CA ARG A 52 -8.70 -1.59 3.63
C ARG A 52 -9.19 -0.64 2.55
N GLY A 53 -10.49 -0.30 2.56
CA GLY A 53 -11.10 0.39 1.45
C GLY A 53 -10.99 -0.46 0.20
N THR A 54 -10.49 0.11 -0.88
CA THR A 54 -10.25 -0.64 -2.12
C THR A 54 -8.80 -1.09 -2.27
N CYS A 55 -7.96 -0.80 -1.28
CA CYS A 55 -6.58 -1.25 -1.28
C CYS A 55 -6.53 -2.71 -0.81
N SER A 56 -6.11 -3.61 -1.70
CA SER A 56 -6.05 -5.04 -1.42
C SER A 56 -4.64 -5.55 -1.62
N LEU A 57 -4.20 -6.44 -0.75
CA LEU A 57 -2.89 -7.07 -0.83
C LEU A 57 -3.07 -8.57 -0.59
N MET A 58 -2.23 -9.37 -1.22
CA MET A 58 -2.19 -10.80 -0.96
C MET A 58 -0.82 -11.19 -0.41
N PHE A 59 -0.79 -12.19 0.45
CA PHE A 59 0.43 -12.67 1.09
C PHE A 59 0.57 -14.16 0.85
N CYS A 60 1.76 -14.57 0.45
CA CYS A 60 2.04 -15.99 0.19
C CYS A 60 3.33 -16.38 0.88
N VAL A 61 3.31 -17.50 1.61
CA VAL A 61 4.47 -17.93 2.36
C VAL A 61 5.56 -18.47 1.45
N GLN A 62 5.20 -19.07 0.31
CA GLN A 62 6.19 -19.56 -0.64
C GLN A 62 5.59 -19.69 -2.01
N GLY A 63 6.45 -19.75 -3.01
CA GLY A 63 6.04 -19.98 -4.39
C GLY A 63 5.77 -18.72 -5.20
N GLN A 64 5.46 -17.61 -4.56
CA GLN A 64 5.11 -16.39 -5.29
C GLN A 64 5.70 -15.16 -4.60
N GLY A 65 6.02 -14.17 -5.39
CA GLY A 65 6.53 -12.90 -4.87
C GLY A 65 7.98 -12.97 -4.46
N HIS A 66 8.47 -11.87 -3.94
CA HIS A 66 9.85 -11.73 -3.45
C HIS A 66 9.83 -10.87 -2.18
N ALA A 67 10.92 -10.93 -1.42
CA ALA A 67 11.09 -10.05 -0.27
C ALA A 67 11.34 -8.61 -0.73
N GLY A 68 10.98 -7.64 0.11
CA GLY A 68 11.34 -6.25 -0.14
C GLY A 68 10.63 -5.59 -1.30
N THR A 69 9.40 -5.94 -1.56
CA THR A 69 8.61 -5.32 -2.62
C THR A 69 8.15 -3.93 -2.23
N TRP A 70 8.09 -3.01 -3.20
CA TRP A 70 7.56 -1.67 -3.01
C TRP A 70 6.11 -1.59 -3.48
N ILE A 71 5.26 -1.00 -2.67
CA ILE A 71 3.84 -0.78 -2.97
C ILE A 71 3.58 0.72 -2.93
N TRP A 72 2.85 1.23 -3.90
CA TRP A 72 2.39 2.61 -3.90
C TRP A 72 0.87 2.61 -3.99
N ALA A 73 0.21 3.34 -3.09
CA ALA A 73 -1.25 3.42 -3.09
C ALA A 73 -1.69 4.83 -2.71
N PRO A 74 -2.73 5.34 -3.36
CA PRO A 74 -3.28 6.63 -2.97
C PRO A 74 -4.09 6.55 -1.70
N VAL A 75 -4.13 7.64 -0.96
CA VAL A 75 -4.94 7.79 0.24
C VAL A 75 -5.51 9.21 0.26
N SER A 76 -6.69 9.35 0.82
CA SER A 76 -7.37 10.65 0.80
C SER A 76 -6.72 11.67 1.74
N ASP A 77 -6.19 11.21 2.88
CA ASP A 77 -5.60 12.10 3.89
C ASP A 77 -4.39 11.40 4.49
N VAL A 78 -3.21 11.73 3.97
CA VAL A 78 -1.97 11.05 4.38
C VAL A 78 -1.56 11.46 5.79
N ASP A 79 -1.84 12.69 6.19
CA ASP A 79 -1.50 13.14 7.55
C ASP A 79 -2.33 12.43 8.60
N ALA A 80 -3.62 12.23 8.34
CA ALA A 80 -4.49 11.48 9.25
C ALA A 80 -4.04 10.03 9.34
N LEU A 81 -3.68 9.43 8.21
CA LEU A 81 -3.17 8.06 8.19
C LEU A 81 -1.88 7.94 9.00
N TYR A 82 -0.99 8.92 8.85
CA TYR A 82 0.26 8.95 9.59
C TYR A 82 -0.02 8.98 11.11
N GLU A 83 -0.94 9.83 11.56
CA GLU A 83 -1.25 9.92 12.99
C GLU A 83 -1.85 8.62 13.51
N GLU A 84 -2.73 8.00 12.74
CA GLU A 84 -3.32 6.72 13.12
C GLU A 84 -2.23 5.65 13.26
N TRP A 85 -1.34 5.55 12.28
CA TRP A 85 -0.31 4.52 12.28
C TRP A 85 0.80 4.78 13.28
N LYS A 86 1.09 6.04 13.54
CA LYS A 86 2.03 6.40 14.60
C LYS A 86 1.48 5.95 15.96
N ALA A 87 0.19 6.16 16.19
CA ALA A 87 -0.44 5.77 17.43
C ALA A 87 -0.53 4.25 17.58
N SER A 88 -0.74 3.52 16.49
CA SER A 88 -0.87 2.06 16.55
C SER A 88 0.46 1.32 16.57
N GLY A 89 1.57 2.01 16.38
CA GLY A 89 2.90 1.41 16.46
C GLY A 89 3.46 0.89 15.15
N ALA A 90 3.00 1.41 14.01
CA ALA A 90 3.55 1.02 12.72
C ALA A 90 5.02 1.39 12.61
N ASN A 91 5.76 0.61 11.83
CA ASN A 91 7.18 0.89 11.57
C ASN A 91 7.29 1.94 10.47
N ILE A 92 7.20 3.21 10.87
CA ILE A 92 7.21 4.33 9.93
C ILE A 92 8.64 4.63 9.54
N LEU A 93 8.94 4.47 8.25
CA LEU A 93 10.25 4.75 7.72
C LEU A 93 10.41 6.23 7.41
N GLN A 94 9.34 6.87 6.95
CA GLN A 94 9.37 8.28 6.63
C GLN A 94 7.99 8.89 6.91
N GLY A 95 7.97 9.97 7.70
CA GLY A 95 6.74 10.71 7.97
C GLY A 95 6.31 11.53 6.76
N PRO A 96 5.19 12.27 6.87
CA PRO A 96 4.64 12.99 5.73
C PRO A 96 5.67 13.93 5.11
N THR A 97 5.90 13.75 3.81
CA THR A 97 6.92 14.49 3.06
C THR A 97 6.34 14.86 1.69
N ASN A 98 6.57 16.11 1.28
CA ASN A 98 6.17 16.58 -0.03
C ASN A 98 7.25 16.26 -1.04
N PHE A 99 6.83 15.75 -2.20
CA PHE A 99 7.74 15.35 -3.27
C PHE A 99 7.55 16.21 -4.51
N PRO A 100 8.56 16.28 -5.40
CA PRO A 100 8.48 17.14 -6.59
C PRO A 100 7.44 16.65 -7.62
N TRP A 101 6.96 15.43 -7.51
CA TRP A 101 5.89 14.93 -8.37
C TRP A 101 4.50 15.23 -7.80
N GLU A 102 4.42 16.29 -7.00
CA GLU A 102 3.17 16.88 -6.51
C GLU A 102 2.36 15.94 -5.61
N SER A 103 3.04 15.16 -4.81
CA SER A 103 2.35 14.33 -3.82
C SER A 103 3.00 14.47 -2.44
N ARG A 104 2.20 14.18 -1.43
CA ARG A 104 2.63 14.12 -0.05
C ARG A 104 2.50 12.68 0.40
N GLU A 105 3.60 12.08 0.85
CA GLU A 105 3.65 10.64 1.05
C GLU A 105 4.25 10.25 2.39
N ILE A 106 3.86 9.09 2.87
CA ILE A 106 4.53 8.42 4.00
C ILE A 106 5.04 7.06 3.53
N GLN A 107 6.02 6.53 4.25
CA GLN A 107 6.57 5.21 3.96
C GLN A 107 6.57 4.38 5.23
N VAL A 108 6.09 3.15 5.12
CA VAL A 108 5.98 2.21 6.23
C VAL A 108 6.58 0.88 5.79
N LEU A 109 7.31 0.22 6.69
CA LEU A 109 7.82 -1.13 6.46
C LEU A 109 6.93 -2.14 7.15
N ASP A 110 6.75 -3.30 6.51
CA ASP A 110 6.07 -4.41 7.14
C ASP A 110 7.09 -5.41 7.70
N PRO A 111 6.65 -6.51 8.36
CA PRO A 111 7.59 -7.45 8.97
C PRO A 111 8.58 -8.11 8.01
N ASP A 112 8.26 -8.16 6.72
CA ASP A 112 9.14 -8.74 5.71
C ASP A 112 9.87 -7.69 4.89
N ASN A 113 9.90 -6.44 5.40
CA ASN A 113 10.56 -5.30 4.76
C ASN A 113 9.96 -4.91 3.41
N HIS A 114 8.71 -5.25 3.19
CA HIS A 114 7.99 -4.66 2.07
C HIS A 114 7.76 -3.19 2.41
N ARG A 115 7.98 -2.31 1.43
CA ARG A 115 7.86 -0.89 1.62
C ARG A 115 6.53 -0.41 1.09
N LEU A 116 5.73 0.16 1.97
CA LEU A 116 4.41 0.67 1.61
C LEU A 116 4.49 2.19 1.56
N ARG A 117 4.20 2.74 0.39
CA ARG A 117 4.13 4.19 0.19
C ARG A 117 2.68 4.57 -0.01
N PHE A 118 2.19 5.46 0.84
CA PHE A 118 0.83 5.98 0.71
C PHE A 118 0.91 7.46 0.42
N ALA A 119 0.16 7.89 -0.60
CA ALA A 119 0.31 9.21 -1.18
C ALA A 119 -1.02 9.93 -1.32
N ALA A 120 -1.03 11.21 -0.96
CA ALA A 120 -2.16 12.09 -1.20
C ALA A 120 -1.68 13.26 -2.08
N ASP A 121 -2.60 13.88 -2.79
CA ASP A 121 -2.28 15.08 -3.55
C ASP A 121 -1.88 16.20 -2.63
N LEU A 122 -0.98 17.07 -3.07
CA LEU A 122 -0.68 18.29 -2.33
C LEU A 122 -1.94 19.15 -2.27
N LYS A 123 -2.16 19.77 -1.12
CA LYS A 123 -3.25 20.73 -0.97
C LYS A 123 -2.88 22.04 -1.65
N PRO A 124 -3.88 22.82 -2.08
CA PRO A 124 -3.59 24.13 -2.67
C PRO A 124 -2.71 24.96 -1.76
N GLY A 125 -1.63 25.52 -2.32
CA GLY A 125 -0.70 26.36 -1.57
C GLY A 125 0.40 25.62 -0.85
N GLU A 126 0.37 24.30 -0.80
CA GLU A 126 1.47 23.54 -0.22
C GLU A 126 2.68 23.56 -1.14
N PRO A 127 3.88 23.74 -0.60
CA PRO A 127 5.08 23.74 -1.44
C PRO A 127 5.40 22.31 -1.91
N MET A 128 5.84 22.21 -3.15
CA MET A 128 6.40 20.95 -3.63
C MET A 128 7.72 20.69 -2.93
N GLY A 129 8.00 19.42 -2.72
CA GLY A 129 9.28 19.04 -2.16
C GLY A 129 10.40 19.05 -3.18
N THR A 130 11.59 18.76 -2.70
CA THR A 130 12.75 18.57 -3.55
C THR A 130 12.93 17.06 -3.74
N PHE A 131 13.66 16.69 -4.80
CA PHE A 131 13.95 15.29 -5.03
C PHE A 131 14.87 14.77 -3.93
N ILE A 132 14.53 13.59 -3.40
CA ILE A 132 15.30 12.96 -2.33
C ILE A 132 15.63 11.56 -2.79
N ASP A 133 16.89 11.21 -2.69
CA ASP A 133 17.35 9.86 -3.03
C ASP A 133 16.84 8.81 -2.06
#